data_631d19b050653b6524b031f330f55c5a
#
_entry.id   631d19b050653b6524b031f330f55c5a
#
_cell.length_a   1.000
_cell.length_b   1.000
_cell.length_c   1.000
_cell.angle_alpha   90.00
_cell.angle_beta   90.00
_cell.angle_gamma   90.00
#
_symmetry.space_group_name_H-M   'P 1'
#
loop_
_entity.id
_entity.type
_entity.pdbx_description
1 polymer ?
#
loop_
_entity_poly.entity_id
_entity_poly.type
_entity_poly.pdbx_seq_one_letter_code
_entity_poly.pdbx_strand_id
1 'polypeptide(L)'
;MIVSLPRNAVLGGSLAVVAALALSACGAAPDNASTKTKDGKSAATATSAADFGGMDALVKAAKKEGTLHIIAVPRDWANYGAIIDGFQKKYGIKIEDESPDGTSQDEINAVTTRKGQDRTPDVLDLGSSFALSAAQQGLLAPYKVASYSDIPEAQKDPQARWYNDYGGYISIGCDDKRVKECPTSFKDLLKPEYKGQVALNGNPTKSGSAFGGVYAAALANGGSFDNIQPGLDFFAKLKKSGNYTPVESTPATVEKGETPISIDWDYLNAGYADEFKSKGLDWKVNIPTDGQYAQYYSQAINKDAPHPAAARLWQEYLYSAEGQNLWLKGYARPALMATLDKAGTLDKTAAAKLPKVTGTPSFPTEDQQSKAKTAIATGWQKAVSG
;
A
#
# COMPACT_ATOMS: atom_id res chain seq x y z
N MET A 1 67.05 10.59 -43.17
CA MET A 1 67.30 9.60 -44.25
C MET A 1 65.95 9.22 -44.81
N ILE A 2 65.74 9.64 -46.04
CA ILE A 2 64.55 9.42 -46.93
C ILE A 2 64.65 7.99 -47.46
N VAL A 3 63.54 7.25 -47.58
CA VAL A 3 63.23 6.26 -48.65
C VAL A 3 61.74 5.89 -48.44
N SER A 4 60.81 6.41 -49.15
CA SER A 4 60.12 6.14 -50.40
C SER A 4 59.29 4.86 -50.42
N LEU A 5 57.99 5.09 -50.75
CA LEU A 5 56.92 4.16 -51.14
C LEU A 5 57.28 3.23 -52.34
N PRO A 6 56.48 2.16 -52.53
CA PRO A 6 55.54 2.27 -53.63
C PRO A 6 54.08 1.82 -53.38
N ARG A 7 53.22 2.45 -54.19
CA ARG A 7 51.83 2.10 -54.48
C ARG A 7 51.76 0.80 -55.27
N ASN A 8 50.73 0.00 -54.97
CA ASN A 8 49.99 -0.68 -56.04
C ASN A 8 48.52 -0.85 -55.63
N ALA A 9 47.70 -0.58 -56.59
CA ALA A 9 46.25 -0.51 -56.54
C ALA A 9 45.60 -1.87 -56.78
N VAL A 10 44.32 -1.94 -56.49
CA VAL A 10 43.21 -2.49 -57.31
C VAL A 10 42.34 -3.60 -56.72
N LEU A 11 41.07 -3.35 -56.86
CA LEU A 11 39.84 -4.20 -56.83
C LEU A 11 39.26 -4.51 -55.42
N GLY A 12 38.15 -3.95 -55.01
CA GLY A 12 36.82 -4.17 -55.63
C GLY A 12 36.08 -5.22 -54.84
N GLY A 13 35.32 -4.82 -53.84
CA GLY A 13 34.45 -5.72 -53.09
C GLY A 13 33.48 -4.93 -52.22
N SER A 14 32.31 -4.63 -52.78
CA SER A 14 31.22 -3.97 -52.04
C SER A 14 30.67 -4.91 -50.99
N LEU A 15 31.03 -4.73 -49.73
CA LEU A 15 30.29 -5.30 -48.58
C LEU A 15 29.19 -4.32 -48.16
N ALA A 16 27.96 -4.66 -48.49
CA ALA A 16 26.78 -4.03 -47.94
C ALA A 16 26.71 -4.31 -46.42
N VAL A 17 27.03 -3.31 -45.62
CA VAL A 17 26.76 -3.34 -44.17
C VAL A 17 25.27 -3.10 -43.99
N VAL A 18 24.54 -4.21 -43.79
CA VAL A 18 23.17 -4.15 -43.27
C VAL A 18 23.27 -3.70 -41.80
N ALA A 19 23.09 -2.40 -41.55
CA ALA A 19 22.87 -1.85 -40.21
C ALA A 19 21.49 -2.35 -39.74
N ALA A 20 21.49 -3.41 -38.96
CA ALA A 20 20.32 -3.81 -38.18
C ALA A 20 20.09 -2.71 -37.12
N LEU A 21 19.22 -1.76 -37.41
CA LEU A 21 18.58 -0.91 -36.43
C LEU A 21 17.74 -1.79 -35.52
N ALA A 22 18.32 -2.18 -34.38
CA ALA A 22 17.55 -2.64 -33.26
C ALA A 22 16.72 -1.46 -32.76
N LEU A 23 15.51 -1.32 -33.27
CA LEU A 23 14.45 -0.52 -32.66
C LEU A 23 14.20 -1.13 -31.28
N SER A 24 14.79 -0.52 -30.24
CA SER A 24 14.30 -0.65 -28.89
C SER A 24 12.84 -0.18 -28.91
N ALA A 25 11.92 -1.12 -29.03
CA ALA A 25 10.53 -0.89 -28.79
C ALA A 25 10.42 -0.43 -27.31
N CYS A 26 10.39 0.89 -27.08
CA CYS A 26 9.72 1.42 -25.92
C CYS A 26 8.32 0.83 -25.97
N GLY A 27 8.01 -0.10 -25.03
CA GLY A 27 6.73 -0.77 -24.98
C GLY A 27 5.61 0.27 -24.88
N ALA A 28 5.00 0.57 -26.03
CA ALA A 28 3.72 1.26 -26.02
C ALA A 28 2.73 0.35 -25.29
N ALA A 29 1.87 0.95 -24.48
CA ALA A 29 0.79 0.19 -23.84
C ALA A 29 0.09 -0.66 -24.89
N PRO A 30 -0.22 -1.93 -24.60
CA PRO A 30 -0.95 -2.79 -25.53
C PRO A 30 -2.22 -2.04 -25.92
N ASP A 31 -2.66 -2.22 -27.16
CA ASP A 31 -3.89 -1.62 -27.66
C ASP A 31 -5.12 -2.29 -27.00
N ASN A 32 -5.17 -2.20 -25.64
CA ASN A 32 -6.28 -2.65 -24.80
C ASN A 32 -7.51 -1.74 -24.95
N ALA A 33 -7.42 -0.70 -25.79
CA ALA A 33 -8.55 -0.01 -26.37
C ALA A 33 -9.53 -0.97 -27.08
N SER A 34 -9.11 -2.22 -27.30
CA SER A 34 -9.94 -3.30 -27.84
C SER A 34 -10.92 -3.92 -26.82
N THR A 35 -10.66 -3.83 -25.50
CA THR A 35 -11.59 -4.36 -24.50
C THR A 35 -12.77 -3.43 -24.33
N LYS A 36 -13.97 -3.97 -24.61
CA LYS A 36 -15.20 -3.19 -24.69
C LYS A 36 -16.21 -3.64 -23.63
N THR A 37 -17.02 -2.71 -23.19
CA THR A 37 -18.28 -2.95 -22.48
C THR A 37 -19.32 -3.57 -23.43
N LYS A 38 -20.44 -4.06 -22.89
CA LYS A 38 -21.57 -4.59 -23.70
C LYS A 38 -22.10 -3.57 -24.74
N ASP A 39 -22.01 -2.28 -24.43
CA ASP A 39 -22.46 -1.18 -25.30
C ASP A 39 -21.36 -0.67 -26.26
N GLY A 40 -20.23 -1.40 -26.37
CA GLY A 40 -19.11 -1.07 -27.26
C GLY A 40 -18.22 0.08 -26.80
N LYS A 41 -18.43 0.63 -25.59
CA LYS A 41 -17.54 1.64 -25.01
C LYS A 41 -16.24 1.00 -24.50
N SER A 42 -15.21 1.81 -24.25
CA SER A 42 -13.96 1.33 -23.63
C SER A 42 -14.22 0.74 -22.24
N ALA A 43 -13.59 -0.38 -21.91
CA ALA A 43 -13.59 -0.97 -20.58
C ALA A 43 -13.14 0.01 -19.49
N ALA A 44 -12.27 0.98 -19.82
CA ALA A 44 -11.83 2.04 -18.91
C ALA A 44 -12.99 2.93 -18.40
N THR A 45 -14.11 3.00 -19.12
CA THR A 45 -15.29 3.80 -18.73
C THR A 45 -16.34 3.03 -17.94
N ALA A 46 -16.15 1.72 -17.73
CA ALA A 46 -17.08 0.90 -16.98
C ALA A 46 -17.09 1.30 -15.49
N THR A 47 -18.28 1.42 -14.92
CA THR A 47 -18.52 1.83 -13.53
C THR A 47 -19.01 0.69 -12.64
N SER A 48 -19.30 -0.47 -13.25
CA SER A 48 -19.70 -1.70 -12.56
C SER A 48 -19.55 -2.92 -13.49
N ALA A 49 -19.64 -4.13 -12.94
CA ALA A 49 -19.65 -5.37 -13.72
C ALA A 49 -20.84 -5.43 -14.69
N ALA A 50 -21.96 -4.76 -14.39
CA ALA A 50 -23.14 -4.69 -15.25
C ALA A 50 -22.86 -4.05 -16.62
N ASP A 51 -21.88 -3.12 -16.70
CA ASP A 51 -21.47 -2.48 -17.94
C ASP A 51 -20.80 -3.46 -18.92
N PHE A 52 -20.22 -4.55 -18.42
CA PHE A 52 -19.71 -5.65 -19.24
C PHE A 52 -20.81 -6.64 -19.65
N GLY A 53 -21.95 -6.63 -18.97
CA GLY A 53 -23.02 -7.64 -19.10
C GLY A 53 -23.02 -8.64 -17.93
N GLY A 54 -22.34 -8.32 -16.82
CA GLY A 54 -22.23 -9.11 -15.60
C GLY A 54 -20.84 -9.66 -15.35
N MET A 55 -20.69 -10.39 -14.25
CA MET A 55 -19.38 -10.91 -13.78
C MET A 55 -18.68 -11.83 -14.78
N ASP A 56 -19.41 -12.77 -15.42
CA ASP A 56 -18.81 -13.69 -16.39
C ASP A 56 -18.22 -12.95 -17.61
N ALA A 57 -18.89 -11.90 -18.04
CA ALA A 57 -18.40 -11.07 -19.14
C ALA A 57 -17.18 -10.23 -18.72
N LEU A 58 -17.17 -9.70 -17.49
CA LEU A 58 -16.00 -9.02 -16.91
C LEU A 58 -14.81 -9.98 -16.80
N VAL A 59 -15.01 -11.19 -16.28
CA VAL A 59 -13.95 -12.23 -16.23
C VAL A 59 -13.39 -12.54 -17.60
N LYS A 60 -14.26 -12.69 -18.61
CA LYS A 60 -13.83 -12.93 -20.00
C LYS A 60 -13.03 -11.77 -20.57
N ALA A 61 -13.44 -10.52 -20.28
CA ALA A 61 -12.74 -9.31 -20.71
C ALA A 61 -11.36 -9.20 -20.04
N ALA A 62 -11.28 -9.42 -18.73
CA ALA A 62 -10.04 -9.37 -17.97
C ALA A 62 -9.05 -10.49 -18.40
N LYS A 63 -9.54 -11.70 -18.65
CA LYS A 63 -8.72 -12.80 -19.19
C LYS A 63 -8.15 -12.50 -20.57
N LYS A 64 -8.84 -11.70 -21.39
CA LYS A 64 -8.32 -11.27 -22.69
C LYS A 64 -7.18 -10.26 -22.52
N GLU A 65 -7.20 -9.43 -21.50
CA GLU A 65 -6.09 -8.54 -21.15
C GLU A 65 -4.90 -9.33 -20.59
N GLY A 66 -5.15 -10.40 -19.82
CA GLY A 66 -4.19 -11.42 -19.42
C GLY A 66 -3.22 -11.03 -18.32
N THR A 67 -3.08 -9.74 -18.02
CA THR A 67 -2.15 -9.20 -17.02
C THR A 67 -2.83 -8.14 -16.16
N LEU A 68 -2.32 -7.95 -14.94
CA LEU A 68 -2.63 -6.86 -14.02
C LEU A 68 -1.32 -6.33 -13.46
N HIS A 69 -1.07 -5.03 -13.56
CA HIS A 69 0.07 -4.36 -12.94
C HIS A 69 -0.35 -3.74 -11.61
N ILE A 70 0.31 -4.18 -10.54
CA ILE A 70 0.21 -3.62 -9.20
C ILE A 70 1.57 -3.02 -8.79
N ILE A 71 1.60 -2.24 -7.74
CA ILE A 71 2.82 -1.60 -7.24
C ILE A 71 2.71 -1.41 -5.73
N ALA A 72 3.84 -1.46 -5.04
CA ALA A 72 3.93 -1.20 -3.60
C ALA A 72 3.07 -2.14 -2.75
N VAL A 73 2.99 -3.41 -3.13
CA VAL A 73 2.17 -4.43 -2.48
C VAL A 73 3.05 -5.61 -2.03
N PRO A 74 3.79 -5.48 -0.90
CA PRO A 74 4.65 -6.56 -0.41
C PRO A 74 3.83 -7.81 -0.09
N ARG A 75 4.32 -8.98 -0.45
CA ARG A 75 3.60 -10.25 -0.27
C ARG A 75 3.32 -10.60 1.19
N ASP A 76 4.15 -10.13 2.11
CA ASP A 76 4.01 -10.29 3.57
C ASP A 76 3.14 -9.22 4.23
N TRP A 77 2.79 -8.16 3.51
CA TRP A 77 1.89 -7.12 3.98
C TRP A 77 0.44 -7.63 3.97
N ALA A 78 -0.21 -7.68 5.14
CA ALA A 78 -1.63 -8.03 5.31
C ALA A 78 -2.09 -9.27 4.49
N ASN A 79 -1.18 -10.26 4.27
CA ASN A 79 -1.43 -11.49 3.51
C ASN A 79 -1.63 -11.29 1.99
N TYR A 80 -1.07 -10.20 1.41
CA TYR A 80 -1.16 -9.96 -0.04
C TYR A 80 -0.65 -11.13 -0.88
N GLY A 81 0.37 -11.86 -0.40
CA GLY A 81 0.87 -13.05 -1.08
C GLY A 81 -0.23 -14.07 -1.40
N ALA A 82 -1.06 -14.41 -0.41
CA ALA A 82 -2.18 -15.33 -0.60
C ALA A 82 -3.31 -14.74 -1.47
N ILE A 83 -3.53 -13.42 -1.41
CA ILE A 83 -4.50 -12.71 -2.23
C ILE A 83 -4.08 -12.73 -3.69
N ILE A 84 -2.83 -12.40 -3.99
CA ILE A 84 -2.24 -12.44 -5.33
C ILE A 84 -2.33 -13.86 -5.91
N ASP A 85 -1.87 -14.85 -5.15
CA ASP A 85 -1.88 -16.26 -5.58
C ASP A 85 -3.30 -16.77 -5.82
N GLY A 86 -4.25 -16.39 -4.93
CA GLY A 86 -5.67 -16.72 -5.05
C GLY A 86 -6.29 -16.15 -6.32
N PHE A 87 -6.04 -14.88 -6.61
CA PHE A 87 -6.51 -14.23 -7.83
C PHE A 87 -5.94 -14.89 -9.10
N GLN A 88 -4.62 -15.09 -9.15
CA GLN A 88 -3.96 -15.75 -10.29
C GLN A 88 -4.49 -17.16 -10.50
N LYS A 89 -4.62 -17.94 -9.43
CA LYS A 89 -5.17 -19.31 -9.49
C LYS A 89 -6.60 -19.34 -9.98
N LYS A 90 -7.44 -18.41 -9.52
CA LYS A 90 -8.87 -18.37 -9.83
C LYS A 90 -9.14 -17.93 -11.26
N TYR A 91 -8.42 -16.93 -11.74
CA TYR A 91 -8.73 -16.29 -13.01
C TYR A 91 -7.71 -16.57 -14.12
N GLY A 92 -6.52 -17.05 -13.80
CA GLY A 92 -5.46 -17.29 -14.79
C GLY A 92 -4.88 -16.00 -15.38
N ILE A 93 -5.00 -14.87 -14.65
CA ILE A 93 -4.46 -13.56 -15.03
C ILE A 93 -3.14 -13.38 -14.29
N LYS A 94 -2.07 -13.04 -15.00
CA LYS A 94 -0.77 -12.77 -14.40
C LYS A 94 -0.81 -11.46 -13.61
N ILE A 95 -0.24 -11.44 -12.41
CA ILE A 95 0.01 -10.20 -11.66
C ILE A 95 1.50 -9.85 -11.78
N GLU A 96 1.78 -8.64 -12.23
CA GLU A 96 3.09 -8.02 -12.22
C GLU A 96 3.13 -7.03 -11.05
N ASP A 97 3.93 -7.34 -10.01
CA ASP A 97 4.11 -6.49 -8.85
C ASP A 97 5.47 -5.78 -8.95
N GLU A 98 5.45 -4.46 -9.09
CA GLU A 98 6.66 -3.64 -9.15
C GLU A 98 6.89 -2.89 -7.84
N SER A 99 8.16 -2.79 -7.45
CA SER A 99 8.57 -2.02 -6.27
C SER A 99 7.72 -2.36 -5.03
N PRO A 100 7.68 -3.62 -4.61
CA PRO A 100 6.81 -4.04 -3.49
C PRO A 100 7.04 -3.22 -2.22
N ASP A 101 8.28 -2.76 -1.95
CA ASP A 101 8.62 -1.90 -0.81
C ASP A 101 8.32 -0.40 -1.06
N GLY A 102 7.55 -0.08 -2.09
CA GLY A 102 7.15 1.29 -2.41
C GLY A 102 6.19 1.87 -1.39
N THR A 103 6.04 3.18 -1.43
CA THR A 103 5.11 3.93 -0.56
C THR A 103 3.87 4.39 -1.33
N SER A 104 2.79 4.76 -0.63
CA SER A 104 1.60 5.36 -1.27
C SER A 104 1.92 6.58 -2.14
N GLN A 105 2.99 7.32 -1.82
CA GLN A 105 3.43 8.41 -2.69
C GLN A 105 4.10 7.89 -3.96
N ASP A 106 4.83 6.78 -3.88
CA ASP A 106 5.48 6.18 -5.06
C ASP A 106 4.44 5.60 -6.03
N GLU A 107 3.33 5.08 -5.53
CA GLU A 107 2.18 4.67 -6.35
C GLU A 107 1.61 5.86 -7.15
N ILE A 108 1.34 6.99 -6.48
CA ILE A 108 0.86 8.23 -7.14
C ILE A 108 1.87 8.72 -8.18
N ASN A 109 3.15 8.69 -7.85
CA ASN A 109 4.22 9.09 -8.77
C ASN A 109 4.26 8.17 -10.00
N ALA A 110 4.10 6.85 -9.80
CA ALA A 110 4.15 5.87 -10.86
C ALA A 110 3.02 6.08 -11.89
N VAL A 111 1.76 6.25 -11.45
CA VAL A 111 0.63 6.50 -12.38
C VAL A 111 0.76 7.83 -13.11
N THR A 112 1.44 8.81 -12.51
CA THR A 112 1.64 10.11 -13.12
C THR A 112 2.76 10.08 -14.17
N THR A 113 3.92 9.51 -13.80
CA THR A 113 5.13 9.53 -14.63
C THR A 113 5.16 8.48 -15.73
N ARG A 114 4.40 7.39 -15.54
CA ARG A 114 4.33 6.26 -16.49
C ARG A 114 3.07 6.27 -17.34
N LYS A 115 2.30 7.35 -17.31
CA LYS A 115 1.05 7.47 -18.08
C LYS A 115 1.26 7.10 -19.55
N GLY A 116 0.42 6.20 -20.07
CA GLY A 116 0.49 5.70 -21.45
C GLY A 116 1.54 4.64 -21.71
N GLN A 117 2.22 4.13 -20.67
CA GLN A 117 3.10 2.97 -20.76
C GLN A 117 2.36 1.71 -20.32
N ASP A 118 2.73 0.56 -20.86
CA ASP A 118 2.15 -0.74 -20.50
C ASP A 118 2.32 -1.07 -19.01
N ARG A 119 3.47 -0.76 -18.44
CA ARG A 119 3.81 -0.98 -17.03
C ARG A 119 3.25 0.08 -16.06
N THR A 120 2.34 0.94 -16.51
CA THR A 120 1.63 1.85 -15.59
C THR A 120 0.78 1.02 -14.64
N PRO A 121 0.81 1.25 -13.31
CA PRO A 121 -0.03 0.51 -12.39
C PRO A 121 -1.52 0.62 -12.76
N ASP A 122 -2.21 -0.51 -12.76
CA ASP A 122 -3.65 -0.58 -13.04
C ASP A 122 -4.47 -0.21 -11.81
N VAL A 123 -3.99 -0.60 -10.64
CA VAL A 123 -4.65 -0.40 -9.34
C VAL A 123 -3.66 0.11 -8.31
N LEU A 124 -4.19 0.71 -7.25
CA LEU A 124 -3.45 1.35 -6.17
C LEU A 124 -4.02 0.89 -4.82
N ASP A 125 -3.13 0.68 -3.84
CA ASP A 125 -3.46 0.38 -2.44
C ASP A 125 -2.94 1.49 -1.52
N LEU A 126 -3.72 2.52 -1.36
CA LEU A 126 -3.29 3.80 -0.80
C LEU A 126 -3.68 3.95 0.68
N GLY A 127 -2.77 4.43 1.49
CA GLY A 127 -3.16 5.02 2.77
C GLY A 127 -4.20 6.13 2.53
N SER A 128 -5.22 6.24 3.39
CA SER A 128 -6.41 7.07 3.13
C SER A 128 -6.11 8.51 2.73
N SER A 129 -5.13 9.18 3.36
CA SER A 129 -4.76 10.56 2.98
C SER A 129 -4.17 10.68 1.57
N PHE A 130 -3.60 9.59 1.06
CA PHE A 130 -3.05 9.51 -0.29
C PHE A 130 -4.15 9.18 -1.30
N ALA A 131 -5.14 8.34 -0.95
CA ALA A 131 -6.32 8.09 -1.77
C ALA A 131 -7.09 9.39 -2.04
N LEU A 132 -7.30 10.22 -0.99
CA LEU A 132 -7.90 11.55 -1.12
C LEU A 132 -7.10 12.44 -2.07
N SER A 133 -5.77 12.49 -1.91
CA SER A 133 -4.88 13.27 -2.77
C SER A 133 -4.94 12.81 -4.23
N ALA A 134 -4.93 11.49 -4.48
CA ALA A 134 -5.02 10.93 -5.83
C ALA A 134 -6.39 11.23 -6.49
N ALA A 135 -7.48 11.18 -5.71
CA ALA A 135 -8.82 11.54 -6.18
C ALA A 135 -8.91 13.03 -6.54
N GLN A 136 -8.36 13.93 -5.71
CA GLN A 136 -8.29 15.38 -5.98
C GLN A 136 -7.47 15.71 -7.22
N GLN A 137 -6.41 14.96 -7.49
CA GLN A 137 -5.60 15.08 -8.71
C GLN A 137 -6.29 14.49 -9.95
N GLY A 138 -7.47 13.87 -9.80
CA GLY A 138 -8.20 13.25 -10.90
C GLY A 138 -7.49 12.03 -11.50
N LEU A 139 -6.77 11.26 -10.70
CA LEU A 139 -6.02 10.07 -11.14
C LEU A 139 -6.86 8.79 -11.12
N LEU A 140 -8.00 8.78 -10.43
CA LEU A 140 -8.77 7.59 -10.11
C LEU A 140 -10.02 7.44 -10.96
N ALA A 141 -10.31 6.20 -11.39
CA ALA A 141 -11.54 5.86 -12.11
C ALA A 141 -12.66 5.47 -11.11
N PRO A 142 -13.91 5.89 -11.35
CA PRO A 142 -15.04 5.43 -10.55
C PRO A 142 -15.41 3.98 -10.92
N TYR A 143 -15.61 3.14 -9.89
CA TYR A 143 -16.12 1.78 -10.07
C TYR A 143 -16.83 1.30 -8.80
N LYS A 144 -18.00 0.69 -8.95
CA LYS A 144 -18.76 0.10 -7.85
C LYS A 144 -18.69 -1.42 -7.94
N VAL A 145 -18.00 -2.03 -7.00
CA VAL A 145 -18.01 -3.49 -6.81
C VAL A 145 -19.39 -3.98 -6.41
N ALA A 146 -19.67 -5.27 -6.55
CA ALA A 146 -20.99 -5.85 -6.23
C ALA A 146 -21.41 -5.57 -4.77
N SER A 147 -20.47 -5.54 -3.83
CA SER A 147 -20.68 -5.24 -2.40
C SER A 147 -20.53 -3.77 -2.02
N TYR A 148 -20.47 -2.85 -2.98
CA TYR A 148 -20.22 -1.41 -2.71
C TYR A 148 -21.23 -0.79 -1.73
N SER A 149 -22.50 -1.20 -1.78
CA SER A 149 -23.54 -0.72 -0.85
C SER A 149 -23.30 -1.14 0.60
N ASP A 150 -22.53 -2.22 0.82
CA ASP A 150 -22.26 -2.78 2.15
C ASP A 150 -21.07 -2.12 2.82
N ILE A 151 -20.26 -1.38 2.05
CA ILE A 151 -19.15 -0.59 2.58
C ILE A 151 -19.74 0.63 3.32
N PRO A 152 -19.36 0.90 4.57
CA PRO A 152 -19.83 2.06 5.32
C PRO A 152 -19.58 3.38 4.58
N GLU A 153 -20.53 4.33 4.67
CA GLU A 153 -20.43 5.63 3.96
C GLU A 153 -19.16 6.39 4.33
N ALA A 154 -18.70 6.31 5.57
CA ALA A 154 -17.46 6.94 6.02
C ALA A 154 -16.18 6.27 5.49
N GLN A 155 -16.31 5.14 4.78
CA GLN A 155 -15.20 4.33 4.27
C GLN A 155 -15.16 4.25 2.74
N LYS A 156 -15.84 5.17 2.04
CA LYS A 156 -15.87 5.22 0.58
C LYS A 156 -16.05 6.62 0.04
N ASP A 157 -15.50 6.86 -1.13
CA ASP A 157 -15.74 8.09 -1.88
C ASP A 157 -17.17 8.10 -2.47
N PRO A 158 -17.95 9.17 -2.32
CA PRO A 158 -19.30 9.25 -2.89
C PRO A 158 -19.36 9.03 -4.41
N GLN A 159 -18.25 9.29 -5.12
CA GLN A 159 -18.11 9.05 -6.56
C GLN A 159 -17.53 7.67 -6.89
N ALA A 160 -17.32 6.81 -5.87
CA ALA A 160 -16.75 5.47 -6.02
C ALA A 160 -15.38 5.42 -6.69
N ARG A 161 -14.52 6.43 -6.47
CA ARG A 161 -13.16 6.49 -6.99
C ARG A 161 -12.16 5.74 -6.11
N TRP A 162 -12.46 5.61 -4.82
CA TRP A 162 -11.75 4.80 -3.83
C TRP A 162 -12.73 4.31 -2.76
N TYR A 163 -12.40 3.23 -2.11
CA TYR A 163 -13.10 2.72 -0.92
C TYR A 163 -12.17 1.84 -0.12
N ASN A 164 -12.39 1.83 1.20
CA ASN A 164 -11.57 1.08 2.14
C ASN A 164 -11.72 -0.43 1.92
N ASP A 165 -10.65 -1.16 2.08
CA ASP A 165 -10.60 -2.61 1.90
C ASP A 165 -10.22 -3.35 3.20
N TYR A 166 -9.14 -2.98 3.84
CA TYR A 166 -8.69 -3.51 5.13
C TYR A 166 -8.04 -2.42 5.97
N GLY A 167 -7.93 -2.68 7.27
CA GLY A 167 -7.30 -1.73 8.17
C GLY A 167 -6.95 -2.32 9.52
N GLY A 168 -6.46 -1.46 10.38
CA GLY A 168 -6.03 -1.80 11.72
C GLY A 168 -5.80 -0.59 12.60
N TYR A 169 -5.04 -0.82 13.65
CA TYR A 169 -4.66 0.18 14.62
C TYR A 169 -3.16 0.40 14.59
N ILE A 170 -2.72 1.61 14.88
CA ILE A 170 -1.29 1.82 15.18
C ILE A 170 -0.96 1.08 16.48
N SER A 171 0.10 0.32 16.42
CA SER A 171 0.62 -0.51 17.50
C SER A 171 2.10 -0.26 17.72
N ILE A 172 2.60 -0.75 18.83
CA ILE A 172 4.02 -0.82 19.15
C ILE A 172 4.43 -2.29 19.10
N GLY A 173 5.23 -2.65 18.10
CA GLY A 173 5.93 -3.92 18.02
C GLY A 173 7.26 -3.84 18.76
N CYS A 174 7.69 -4.91 19.43
CA CYS A 174 8.89 -4.90 20.25
C CYS A 174 9.54 -6.28 20.35
N ASP A 175 10.84 -6.36 20.14
CA ASP A 175 11.62 -7.58 20.38
C ASP A 175 11.98 -7.73 21.87
N ASP A 176 11.22 -8.55 22.61
CA ASP A 176 11.35 -8.78 24.05
C ASP A 176 12.68 -9.45 24.44
N LYS A 177 13.46 -9.93 23.49
CA LYS A 177 14.83 -10.46 23.74
C LYS A 177 15.89 -9.38 23.72
N ARG A 178 15.69 -8.32 22.95
CA ARG A 178 16.66 -7.22 22.80
C ARG A 178 16.28 -6.01 23.65
N VAL A 179 15.01 -5.80 23.90
CA VAL A 179 14.47 -4.69 24.70
C VAL A 179 14.14 -5.22 26.09
N LYS A 180 14.73 -4.63 27.15
CA LYS A 180 14.59 -5.11 28.54
C LYS A 180 13.14 -5.15 29.02
N GLU A 181 12.34 -4.16 28.62
CA GLU A 181 10.92 -4.04 28.92
C GLU A 181 10.25 -3.42 27.71
N CYS A 182 9.33 -4.14 27.08
CA CYS A 182 8.63 -3.65 25.90
C CYS A 182 7.67 -2.50 26.26
N PRO A 183 7.69 -1.38 25.52
CA PRO A 183 6.82 -0.24 25.79
C PRO A 183 5.35 -0.59 25.49
N THR A 184 4.43 -0.11 26.33
CA THR A 184 2.99 -0.35 26.19
C THR A 184 2.19 0.93 25.88
N SER A 185 2.86 2.08 25.88
CA SER A 185 2.28 3.39 25.61
C SER A 185 3.24 4.28 24.82
N PHE A 186 2.73 5.29 24.15
CA PHE A 186 3.59 6.32 23.54
C PHE A 186 4.43 7.05 24.57
N LYS A 187 3.89 7.26 25.79
CA LYS A 187 4.63 7.87 26.89
C LYS A 187 5.86 7.05 27.27
N ASP A 188 5.77 5.73 27.26
CA ASP A 188 6.91 4.85 27.58
C ASP A 188 8.07 5.06 26.59
N LEU A 189 7.80 5.30 25.31
CA LEU A 189 8.82 5.47 24.28
C LEU A 189 9.82 6.61 24.57
N LEU A 190 9.48 7.53 25.47
CA LEU A 190 10.35 8.61 25.89
C LEU A 190 11.34 8.21 27.01
N LYS A 191 11.22 7.00 27.58
CA LYS A 191 12.14 6.51 28.62
C LYS A 191 13.57 6.37 28.06
N PRO A 192 14.61 6.68 28.85
CA PRO A 192 15.98 6.71 28.38
C PRO A 192 16.56 5.34 27.96
N GLU A 193 15.95 4.24 28.41
CA GLU A 193 16.34 2.89 28.04
C GLU A 193 16.13 2.54 26.56
N TYR A 194 15.28 3.30 25.85
CA TYR A 194 14.98 3.05 24.42
C TYR A 194 15.85 3.86 23.45
N LYS A 195 17.01 4.32 23.91
CA LYS A 195 17.92 5.12 23.09
C LYS A 195 18.33 4.39 21.80
N GLY A 196 18.01 5.03 20.64
CA GLY A 196 18.31 4.52 19.31
C GLY A 196 17.45 3.33 18.86
N GLN A 197 16.33 3.04 19.56
CA GLN A 197 15.57 1.80 19.33
C GLN A 197 14.20 2.00 18.68
N VAL A 198 13.66 3.22 18.67
CA VAL A 198 12.29 3.48 18.22
C VAL A 198 12.27 3.93 16.77
N ALA A 199 11.57 3.20 15.93
CA ALA A 199 11.45 3.44 14.49
C ALA A 199 10.00 3.56 14.03
N LEU A 200 9.80 4.21 12.88
CA LEU A 200 8.57 4.19 12.07
C LEU A 200 8.76 3.29 10.85
N ASN A 201 7.68 2.76 10.32
CA ASN A 201 7.67 2.13 9.01
C ASN A 201 7.55 3.22 7.93
N GLY A 202 8.69 3.81 7.60
CA GLY A 202 8.84 4.82 6.55
C GLY A 202 8.77 6.28 7.02
N ASN A 203 8.74 7.16 6.03
CA ASN A 203 8.63 8.60 6.23
C ASN A 203 7.15 9.03 6.20
N PRO A 204 6.61 9.73 7.21
CA PRO A 204 5.18 10.08 7.30
C PRO A 204 4.70 11.05 6.19
N THR A 205 5.60 11.67 5.45
CA THR A 205 5.23 12.46 4.27
C THR A 205 4.94 11.60 3.04
N LYS A 206 5.29 10.30 3.08
CA LYS A 206 5.20 9.36 1.96
C LYS A 206 4.46 8.07 2.32
N SER A 207 4.64 7.55 3.53
CA SER A 207 4.09 6.29 4.04
C SER A 207 2.80 6.52 4.81
N GLY A 208 1.75 5.75 4.51
CA GLY A 208 0.48 5.75 5.25
C GLY A 208 0.63 5.23 6.67
N SER A 209 1.47 4.21 6.89
CA SER A 209 1.79 3.67 8.21
C SER A 209 2.46 4.71 9.11
N ALA A 210 3.55 5.31 8.64
CA ALA A 210 4.25 6.35 9.40
C ALA A 210 3.37 7.59 9.65
N PHE A 211 2.51 7.97 8.69
CA PHE A 211 1.50 9.02 8.88
C PHE A 211 0.56 8.69 10.05
N GLY A 212 0.06 7.45 10.10
CA GLY A 212 -0.75 6.94 11.22
C GLY A 212 -0.01 6.97 12.55
N GLY A 213 1.29 6.65 12.55
CA GLY A 213 2.16 6.74 13.74
C GLY A 213 2.25 8.15 14.32
N VAL A 214 2.32 9.19 13.46
CA VAL A 214 2.30 10.60 13.91
C VAL A 214 0.92 10.98 14.47
N TYR A 215 -0.18 10.49 13.88
CA TYR A 215 -1.52 10.71 14.43
C TYR A 215 -1.69 10.05 15.80
N ALA A 216 -1.29 8.79 15.94
CA ALA A 216 -1.35 8.10 17.22
C ALA A 216 -0.55 8.82 18.30
N ALA A 217 0.66 9.31 17.95
CA ALA A 217 1.47 10.13 18.85
C ALA A 217 0.78 11.45 19.20
N ALA A 218 0.06 12.08 18.28
CA ALA A 218 -0.71 13.31 18.57
C ALA A 218 -1.82 13.02 19.59
N LEU A 219 -2.62 11.99 19.36
CA LEU A 219 -3.70 11.60 20.29
C LEU A 219 -3.15 11.28 21.68
N ALA A 220 -2.01 10.58 21.77
CA ALA A 220 -1.35 10.24 23.02
C ALA A 220 -0.82 11.46 23.80
N ASN A 221 -0.62 12.60 23.12
CA ASN A 221 -0.01 13.81 23.70
C ASN A 221 -0.95 15.02 23.74
N GLY A 222 -2.27 14.77 23.83
CA GLY A 222 -3.28 15.82 23.98
C GLY A 222 -3.66 16.52 22.69
N GLY A 223 -3.29 15.95 21.54
CA GLY A 223 -3.79 16.35 20.23
C GLY A 223 -5.18 15.80 19.91
N SER A 224 -5.61 15.99 18.69
CA SER A 224 -6.88 15.48 18.16
C SER A 224 -6.77 15.27 16.66
N PHE A 225 -7.84 14.79 16.02
CA PHE A 225 -7.87 14.71 14.54
C PHE A 225 -7.77 16.08 13.86
N ASP A 226 -8.08 17.18 14.57
CA ASP A 226 -7.91 18.55 14.07
C ASP A 226 -6.57 19.17 14.44
N ASN A 227 -5.80 18.55 15.35
CA ASN A 227 -4.54 19.07 15.85
C ASN A 227 -3.46 17.99 15.89
N ILE A 228 -2.71 17.88 14.82
CA ILE A 228 -1.60 16.92 14.67
C ILE A 228 -0.28 17.41 15.31
N GLN A 229 -0.17 18.71 15.67
CA GLN A 229 1.07 19.32 16.15
C GLN A 229 1.69 18.59 17.35
N PRO A 230 0.91 18.14 18.38
CA PRO A 230 1.50 17.35 19.49
C PRO A 230 2.20 16.06 19.05
N GLY A 231 1.82 15.46 17.91
CA GLY A 231 2.51 14.31 17.33
C GLY A 231 3.89 14.68 16.77
N LEU A 232 3.98 15.80 16.05
CA LEU A 232 5.26 16.33 15.57
C LEU A 232 6.17 16.70 16.74
N ASP A 233 5.63 17.32 17.76
CA ASP A 233 6.37 17.69 18.99
C ASP A 233 6.85 16.45 19.76
N PHE A 234 6.06 15.37 19.75
CA PHE A 234 6.46 14.09 20.33
C PHE A 234 7.68 13.52 19.61
N PHE A 235 7.68 13.46 18.28
CA PHE A 235 8.83 12.96 17.51
C PHE A 235 10.05 13.87 17.64
N ALA A 236 9.87 15.18 17.79
CA ALA A 236 10.96 16.10 18.12
C ALA A 236 11.57 15.79 19.48
N LYS A 237 10.77 15.50 20.52
CA LYS A 237 11.24 15.04 21.84
C LYS A 237 11.96 13.70 21.74
N LEU A 238 11.38 12.76 20.99
CA LEU A 238 11.94 11.41 20.78
C LEU A 238 13.31 11.48 20.07
N LYS A 239 13.44 12.38 19.11
CA LYS A 239 14.72 12.67 18.45
C LYS A 239 15.73 13.31 19.40
N LYS A 240 15.30 14.33 20.15
CA LYS A 240 16.15 15.03 21.12
C LYS A 240 16.65 14.14 22.24
N SER A 241 15.84 13.17 22.72
CA SER A 241 16.28 12.16 23.71
C SER A 241 17.23 11.14 23.11
N GLY A 242 17.34 11.07 21.79
CA GLY A 242 18.11 10.07 21.07
C GLY A 242 17.43 8.70 20.94
N ASN A 243 16.14 8.59 21.29
CA ASN A 243 15.40 7.33 21.20
C ASN A 243 14.95 7.02 19.76
N TYR A 244 14.65 8.04 18.96
CA TYR A 244 14.25 7.86 17.56
C TYR A 244 15.45 7.47 16.68
N THR A 245 15.30 6.38 15.94
CA THR A 245 16.19 6.03 14.83
C THR A 245 15.51 6.35 13.48
N PRO A 246 16.22 7.00 12.54
CA PRO A 246 15.66 7.29 11.21
C PRO A 246 15.70 6.08 10.26
N VAL A 247 16.08 4.91 10.77
CA VAL A 247 16.04 3.65 10.00
C VAL A 247 14.57 3.23 9.86
N GLU A 248 14.15 2.91 8.65
CA GLU A 248 12.82 2.38 8.40
C GLU A 248 12.65 1.01 9.05
N SER A 249 11.57 0.81 9.80
CA SER A 249 11.25 -0.48 10.39
C SER A 249 10.67 -1.41 9.32
N THR A 250 11.42 -2.45 9.02
CA THR A 250 11.06 -3.54 8.11
C THR A 250 11.39 -4.87 8.78
N PRO A 251 10.86 -6.03 8.32
CA PRO A 251 11.28 -7.33 8.84
C PRO A 251 12.79 -7.50 8.87
N ALA A 252 13.49 -7.07 7.83
CA ALA A 252 14.95 -7.19 7.73
C ALA A 252 15.70 -6.34 8.78
N THR A 253 15.26 -5.11 9.04
CA THR A 253 15.89 -4.24 10.05
C THR A 253 15.58 -4.68 11.48
N VAL A 254 14.40 -5.24 11.72
CA VAL A 254 14.03 -5.88 12.98
C VAL A 254 14.91 -7.11 13.23
N GLU A 255 15.04 -8.01 12.26
CA GLU A 255 15.88 -9.20 12.39
C GLU A 255 17.34 -8.87 12.72
N LYS A 256 17.88 -7.85 12.06
CA LYS A 256 19.25 -7.34 12.36
C LYS A 256 19.36 -6.65 13.72
N GLY A 257 18.24 -6.27 14.35
CA GLY A 257 18.20 -5.52 15.60
C GLY A 257 18.46 -4.02 15.43
N GLU A 258 18.32 -3.49 14.22
CA GLU A 258 18.43 -2.07 13.92
C GLU A 258 17.19 -1.28 14.37
N THR A 259 16.02 -1.95 14.36
CA THR A 259 14.73 -1.37 14.73
C THR A 259 13.97 -2.29 15.70
N PRO A 260 14.46 -2.49 16.93
CA PRO A 260 13.87 -3.45 17.88
C PRO A 260 12.54 -2.98 18.47
N ILE A 261 12.15 -1.72 18.27
CA ILE A 261 10.82 -1.17 18.58
C ILE A 261 10.26 -0.49 17.33
N SER A 262 9.11 -0.96 16.86
CA SER A 262 8.44 -0.47 15.65
C SER A 262 7.08 0.14 15.99
N ILE A 263 6.86 1.38 15.57
CA ILE A 263 5.51 1.99 15.54
C ILE A 263 4.93 1.70 14.14
N ASP A 264 3.96 0.80 14.08
CA ASP A 264 3.39 0.31 12.83
C ASP A 264 1.98 -0.24 13.03
N TRP A 265 1.31 -0.64 11.95
CA TRP A 265 0.01 -1.27 12.00
C TRP A 265 0.03 -2.57 12.83
N ASP A 266 -1.03 -2.81 13.58
CA ASP A 266 -1.17 -4.00 14.42
C ASP A 266 -1.19 -5.31 13.64
N TYR A 267 -1.72 -5.32 12.44
CA TYR A 267 -1.71 -6.48 11.57
C TYR A 267 -0.31 -6.82 11.04
N LEU A 268 0.52 -5.83 10.75
CA LEU A 268 1.93 -6.06 10.37
C LEU A 268 2.71 -6.60 11.55
N ASN A 269 2.64 -5.93 12.68
CA ASN A 269 3.32 -6.38 13.89
C ASN A 269 2.84 -7.78 14.32
N ALA A 270 1.56 -8.13 14.15
CA ALA A 270 1.05 -9.47 14.42
C ALA A 270 1.56 -10.52 13.43
N GLY A 271 1.63 -10.19 12.13
CA GLY A 271 2.25 -11.04 11.12
C GLY A 271 3.72 -11.29 11.40
N TYR A 272 4.47 -10.25 11.76
CA TYR A 272 5.87 -10.35 12.15
C TYR A 272 6.06 -11.20 13.41
N ALA A 273 5.14 -11.13 14.39
CA ALA A 273 5.21 -11.98 15.57
C ALA A 273 5.17 -13.47 15.23
N ASP A 274 4.39 -13.87 14.22
CA ASP A 274 4.36 -15.26 13.73
C ASP A 274 5.62 -15.62 12.92
N GLU A 275 6.07 -14.76 12.03
CA GLU A 275 7.25 -14.96 11.20
C GLU A 275 8.53 -15.09 12.05
N PHE A 276 8.71 -14.16 12.98
CA PHE A 276 9.92 -14.06 13.79
C PHE A 276 10.10 -15.20 14.80
N LYS A 277 9.03 -15.90 15.17
CA LYS A 277 9.14 -17.12 16.00
C LYS A 277 10.10 -18.13 15.39
N SER A 278 10.01 -18.36 14.08
CA SER A 278 10.88 -19.29 13.38
C SER A 278 12.35 -18.83 13.31
N LYS A 279 12.58 -17.52 13.47
CA LYS A 279 13.89 -16.86 13.42
C LYS A 279 14.50 -16.61 14.82
N GLY A 280 13.81 -17.11 15.85
CA GLY A 280 14.30 -17.03 17.23
C GLY A 280 14.13 -15.68 17.93
N LEU A 281 13.35 -14.74 17.33
CA LEU A 281 12.95 -13.50 17.99
C LEU A 281 11.68 -13.74 18.83
N ASP A 282 11.42 -12.83 19.78
CA ASP A 282 10.19 -12.80 20.57
C ASP A 282 9.49 -11.44 20.39
N TRP A 283 8.73 -11.32 19.31
CA TRP A 283 8.07 -10.07 18.93
C TRP A 283 6.74 -9.93 19.66
N LYS A 284 6.63 -8.89 20.47
CA LYS A 284 5.41 -8.51 21.19
C LYS A 284 4.67 -7.44 20.43
N VAL A 285 3.34 -7.47 20.49
CA VAL A 285 2.47 -6.49 19.83
C VAL A 285 1.57 -5.85 20.86
N ASN A 286 1.61 -4.55 20.99
CA ASN A 286 0.76 -3.79 21.88
C ASN A 286 0.04 -2.66 21.13
N ILE A 287 -1.30 -2.59 21.24
CA ILE A 287 -2.08 -1.43 20.79
C ILE A 287 -2.19 -0.48 21.99
N PRO A 288 -1.50 0.67 21.95
CA PRO A 288 -1.44 1.57 23.10
C PRO A 288 -2.80 2.23 23.35
N THR A 289 -3.19 2.33 24.63
CA THR A 289 -4.48 2.94 25.01
C THR A 289 -4.44 4.46 25.05
N ASP A 290 -3.26 5.07 25.14
CA ASP A 290 -3.06 6.51 25.18
C ASP A 290 -3.06 7.17 23.79
N GLY A 291 -2.86 6.40 22.71
CA GLY A 291 -2.80 6.90 21.34
C GLY A 291 -3.51 5.97 20.36
N GLN A 292 -4.77 5.61 20.64
CA GLN A 292 -5.55 4.76 19.76
C GLN A 292 -5.89 5.48 18.45
N TYR A 293 -5.18 5.14 17.40
CA TYR A 293 -5.46 5.57 16.03
C TYR A 293 -5.75 4.35 15.17
N ALA A 294 -6.89 4.38 14.50
CA ALA A 294 -7.29 3.36 13.54
C ALA A 294 -7.47 3.98 12.15
N GLN A 295 -7.12 3.23 11.13
CA GLN A 295 -7.34 3.62 9.75
C GLN A 295 -7.39 2.40 8.84
N TYR A 296 -8.01 2.58 7.68
CA TYR A 296 -8.05 1.61 6.60
C TYR A 296 -7.19 2.09 5.43
N TYR A 297 -6.67 1.13 4.68
CA TYR A 297 -6.17 1.37 3.34
C TYR A 297 -7.34 1.47 2.36
N SER A 298 -7.07 2.00 1.18
CA SER A 298 -8.10 2.27 0.18
C SER A 298 -7.66 1.75 -1.17
N GLN A 299 -8.47 0.88 -1.73
CA GLN A 299 -8.30 0.45 -3.11
C GLN A 299 -8.82 1.49 -4.09
N ALA A 300 -8.11 1.63 -5.19
CA ALA A 300 -8.47 2.52 -6.28
C ALA A 300 -8.02 1.96 -7.63
N ILE A 301 -8.73 2.33 -8.69
CA ILE A 301 -8.37 2.02 -10.07
C ILE A 301 -7.73 3.26 -10.69
N ASN A 302 -6.54 3.11 -11.27
CA ASN A 302 -5.97 4.17 -12.10
C ASN A 302 -6.89 4.43 -13.31
N LYS A 303 -7.28 5.69 -13.53
CA LYS A 303 -8.19 6.02 -14.65
C LYS A 303 -7.59 5.73 -16.04
N ASP A 304 -6.26 5.76 -16.13
CA ASP A 304 -5.49 5.50 -17.34
C ASP A 304 -4.88 4.07 -17.30
N ALA A 305 -5.50 3.13 -16.56
CA ALA A 305 -5.07 1.74 -16.41
C ALA A 305 -4.88 1.05 -17.77
N PRO A 306 -3.73 0.45 -18.05
CA PRO A 306 -3.49 -0.34 -19.27
C PRO A 306 -4.41 -1.55 -19.39
N HIS A 307 -4.80 -2.16 -18.24
CA HIS A 307 -5.63 -3.36 -18.17
C HIS A 307 -6.95 -3.08 -17.41
N PRO A 308 -7.85 -2.27 -17.98
CA PRO A 308 -8.99 -1.73 -17.25
C PRO A 308 -10.03 -2.78 -16.81
N ALA A 309 -10.18 -3.89 -17.53
CA ALA A 309 -11.08 -4.98 -17.11
C ALA A 309 -10.43 -5.83 -15.99
N ALA A 310 -9.13 -6.10 -16.07
CA ALA A 310 -8.39 -6.82 -15.02
C ALA A 310 -8.36 -6.01 -13.72
N ALA A 311 -8.18 -4.68 -13.79
CA ALA A 311 -8.26 -3.78 -12.64
C ALA A 311 -9.63 -3.86 -11.93
N ARG A 312 -10.73 -3.90 -12.69
CA ARG A 312 -12.09 -4.01 -12.14
C ARG A 312 -12.36 -5.39 -11.54
N LEU A 313 -11.87 -6.43 -12.20
CA LEU A 313 -11.98 -7.80 -11.68
C LEU A 313 -11.18 -7.97 -10.38
N TRP A 314 -10.03 -7.33 -10.27
CA TRP A 314 -9.25 -7.30 -9.03
C TRP A 314 -10.05 -6.68 -7.88
N GLN A 315 -10.73 -5.54 -8.11
CA GLN A 315 -11.59 -4.94 -7.10
C GLN A 315 -12.72 -5.90 -6.69
N GLU A 316 -13.42 -6.53 -7.63
CA GLU A 316 -14.48 -7.50 -7.33
C GLU A 316 -13.96 -8.69 -6.49
N TYR A 317 -12.73 -9.14 -6.76
CA TYR A 317 -12.11 -10.22 -6.00
C TYR A 317 -11.77 -9.77 -4.56
N LEU A 318 -11.16 -8.63 -4.38
CA LEU A 318 -10.79 -8.11 -3.06
C LEU A 318 -12.02 -7.91 -2.16
N TYR A 319 -13.13 -7.45 -2.72
CA TYR A 319 -14.38 -7.21 -1.98
C TYR A 319 -15.35 -8.39 -2.00
N SER A 320 -14.92 -9.55 -2.47
CA SER A 320 -15.64 -10.83 -2.28
C SER A 320 -15.45 -11.35 -0.84
N ALA A 321 -16.31 -12.28 -0.40
CA ALA A 321 -16.14 -12.94 0.89
C ALA A 321 -14.78 -13.67 0.98
N GLU A 322 -14.28 -14.23 -0.13
CA GLU A 322 -12.97 -14.87 -0.21
C GLU A 322 -11.84 -13.86 0.05
N GLY A 323 -11.80 -12.76 -0.70
CA GLY A 323 -10.77 -11.72 -0.57
C GLY A 323 -10.76 -11.09 0.82
N GLN A 324 -11.93 -10.72 1.33
CA GLN A 324 -12.08 -10.11 2.65
C GLN A 324 -11.63 -11.04 3.80
N ASN A 325 -11.88 -12.35 3.72
CA ASN A 325 -11.38 -13.31 4.71
C ASN A 325 -9.87 -13.57 4.58
N LEU A 326 -9.26 -13.33 3.42
CA LEU A 326 -7.80 -13.40 3.28
C LEU A 326 -7.11 -12.28 4.06
N TRP A 327 -7.70 -11.08 4.14
CA TRP A 327 -7.22 -10.01 5.02
C TRP A 327 -7.21 -10.43 6.50
N LEU A 328 -8.28 -11.07 6.97
CA LEU A 328 -8.35 -11.59 8.35
C LEU A 328 -7.24 -12.59 8.66
N LYS A 329 -6.89 -13.44 7.72
CA LYS A 329 -5.77 -14.38 7.88
C LYS A 329 -4.41 -13.68 7.98
N GLY A 330 -4.33 -12.46 7.47
CA GLY A 330 -3.20 -11.54 7.64
C GLY A 330 -3.34 -10.58 8.82
N TYR A 331 -4.25 -10.87 9.77
CA TYR A 331 -4.52 -10.05 10.95
C TYR A 331 -5.14 -8.67 10.66
N ALA A 332 -5.42 -8.35 9.40
CA ALA A 332 -6.03 -7.08 9.03
C ALA A 332 -7.57 -7.18 9.09
N ARG A 333 -8.21 -6.12 9.55
CA ARG A 333 -9.67 -6.04 9.67
C ARG A 333 -10.27 -5.65 8.33
N PRO A 334 -11.05 -6.53 7.66
CA PRO A 334 -11.65 -6.18 6.38
C PRO A 334 -12.76 -5.14 6.54
N ALA A 335 -12.93 -4.29 5.53
CA ALA A 335 -13.99 -3.26 5.52
C ALA A 335 -15.41 -3.86 5.60
N LEU A 336 -15.59 -5.08 5.08
CA LEU A 336 -16.88 -5.79 5.10
C LEU A 336 -17.02 -6.76 6.28
N MET A 337 -16.20 -6.64 7.34
CA MET A 337 -16.20 -7.57 8.46
C MET A 337 -17.60 -7.79 9.07
N ALA A 338 -18.35 -6.71 9.30
CA ALA A 338 -19.71 -6.78 9.87
C ALA A 338 -20.71 -7.43 8.91
N THR A 339 -20.60 -7.16 7.62
CA THR A 339 -21.41 -7.77 6.56
C THR A 339 -21.16 -9.27 6.47
N LEU A 340 -19.90 -9.70 6.51
CA LEU A 340 -19.52 -11.12 6.48
C LEU A 340 -20.00 -11.86 7.72
N ASP A 341 -19.91 -11.24 8.89
CA ASP A 341 -20.40 -11.85 10.15
C ASP A 341 -21.93 -12.04 10.11
N LYS A 342 -22.67 -11.01 9.69
CA LYS A 342 -24.12 -11.05 9.49
C LYS A 342 -24.54 -12.11 8.46
N ALA A 343 -23.77 -12.28 7.39
CA ALA A 343 -24.01 -13.28 6.35
C ALA A 343 -23.55 -14.69 6.76
N GLY A 344 -22.87 -14.87 7.91
CA GLY A 344 -22.33 -16.16 8.34
C GLY A 344 -21.12 -16.65 7.53
N THR A 345 -20.48 -15.76 6.76
CA THR A 345 -19.34 -16.08 5.89
C THR A 345 -17.99 -15.58 6.44
N LEU A 346 -17.97 -14.95 7.61
CA LEU A 346 -16.75 -14.52 8.29
C LEU A 346 -15.93 -15.71 8.78
N ASP A 347 -14.62 -15.70 8.54
CA ASP A 347 -13.68 -16.66 9.15
C ASP A 347 -13.51 -16.31 10.64
N LYS A 348 -14.35 -16.92 11.49
CA LYS A 348 -14.35 -16.67 12.94
C LYS A 348 -13.06 -17.09 13.62
N THR A 349 -12.35 -18.08 13.06
CA THR A 349 -11.06 -18.55 13.60
C THR A 349 -9.99 -17.50 13.37
N ALA A 350 -9.94 -16.91 12.17
CA ALA A 350 -9.03 -15.80 11.88
C ALA A 350 -9.41 -14.54 12.67
N ALA A 351 -10.69 -14.19 12.74
CA ALA A 351 -11.18 -13.04 13.49
C ALA A 351 -10.83 -13.10 15.00
N ALA A 352 -10.85 -14.29 15.60
CA ALA A 352 -10.49 -14.50 17.00
C ALA A 352 -8.99 -14.27 17.31
N LYS A 353 -8.13 -14.24 16.28
CA LYS A 353 -6.69 -13.98 16.41
C LYS A 353 -6.33 -12.50 16.35
N LEU A 354 -7.27 -11.64 15.96
CA LEU A 354 -6.99 -10.19 15.86
C LEU A 354 -6.53 -9.65 17.22
N PRO A 355 -5.54 -8.73 17.24
CA PRO A 355 -5.14 -8.04 18.45
C PRO A 355 -6.35 -7.37 19.12
N LYS A 356 -6.44 -7.52 20.44
CA LYS A 356 -7.58 -6.98 21.20
C LYS A 356 -7.49 -5.46 21.26
N VAL A 357 -8.63 -4.82 21.06
CA VAL A 357 -8.80 -3.36 21.15
C VAL A 357 -9.88 -3.06 22.19
N THR A 358 -9.66 -2.02 22.98
CA THR A 358 -10.66 -1.50 23.93
C THR A 358 -11.31 -0.26 23.36
N GLY A 359 -12.63 -0.13 23.52
CA GLY A 359 -13.39 1.04 23.03
C GLY A 359 -13.82 0.93 21.57
N THR A 360 -14.47 1.99 21.10
CA THR A 360 -14.90 2.12 19.70
C THR A 360 -13.94 3.04 18.96
N PRO A 361 -13.36 2.62 17.84
CA PRO A 361 -12.47 3.48 17.09
C PRO A 361 -13.24 4.67 16.50
N SER A 362 -12.60 5.82 16.49
CA SER A 362 -13.00 6.95 15.68
C SER A 362 -11.98 7.18 14.57
N PHE A 363 -12.45 7.70 13.44
CA PHE A 363 -11.63 7.91 12.27
C PHE A 363 -11.60 9.40 11.91
N PRO A 364 -10.45 9.94 11.46
CA PRO A 364 -10.40 11.31 10.98
C PRO A 364 -11.22 11.46 9.70
N THR A 365 -11.90 12.59 9.55
CA THR A 365 -12.56 12.97 8.30
C THR A 365 -11.54 13.24 7.20
N GLU A 366 -12.00 13.34 5.94
CA GLU A 366 -11.16 13.70 4.80
C GLU A 366 -10.46 15.05 5.00
N ASP A 367 -11.18 16.06 5.48
CA ASP A 367 -10.64 17.40 5.77
C ASP A 367 -9.55 17.35 6.85
N GLN A 368 -9.79 16.60 7.93
CA GLN A 368 -8.80 16.39 9.00
C GLN A 368 -7.53 15.71 8.50
N GLN A 369 -7.67 14.67 7.67
CA GLN A 369 -6.52 13.99 7.07
C GLN A 369 -5.74 14.91 6.12
N SER A 370 -6.43 15.70 5.31
CA SER A 370 -5.83 16.64 4.37
C SER A 370 -5.02 17.74 5.10
N LYS A 371 -5.60 18.29 6.18
CA LYS A 371 -4.92 19.26 7.06
C LYS A 371 -3.69 18.64 7.73
N ALA A 372 -3.83 17.43 8.28
CA ALA A 372 -2.73 16.73 8.92
C ALA A 372 -1.60 16.41 7.92
N LYS A 373 -1.94 15.97 6.70
CA LYS A 373 -0.95 15.72 5.64
C LYS A 373 -0.13 16.97 5.31
N THR A 374 -0.81 18.13 5.21
CA THR A 374 -0.14 19.42 4.98
C THR A 374 0.78 19.80 6.14
N ALA A 375 0.31 19.67 7.39
CA ALA A 375 1.09 19.97 8.57
C ALA A 375 2.31 19.05 8.72
N ILE A 376 2.16 17.74 8.45
CA ILE A 376 3.27 16.78 8.47
C ILE A 376 4.27 17.10 7.36
N ALA A 377 3.82 17.39 6.14
CA ALA A 377 4.70 17.73 5.02
C ALA A 377 5.60 18.94 5.32
N THR A 378 5.08 19.92 6.06
CA THR A 378 5.81 21.14 6.41
C THR A 378 6.62 21.02 7.71
N GLY A 379 6.18 20.20 8.67
CA GLY A 379 6.72 20.12 10.03
C GLY A 379 7.68 18.95 10.28
N TRP A 380 7.54 17.84 9.56
CA TRP A 380 8.25 16.61 9.86
C TRP A 380 9.77 16.75 9.83
N GLN A 381 10.31 17.30 8.73
CA GLN A 381 11.75 17.46 8.60
C GLN A 381 12.34 18.28 9.77
N LYS A 382 11.66 19.35 10.17
CA LYS A 382 12.09 20.16 11.32
C LYS A 382 12.03 19.36 12.63
N ALA A 383 11.02 18.50 12.81
CA ALA A 383 10.86 17.72 14.03
C ALA A 383 12.00 16.70 14.21
N VAL A 384 12.52 16.09 13.11
CA VAL A 384 13.48 14.98 13.20
C VAL A 384 14.91 15.32 12.80
N SER A 385 15.19 16.56 12.34
CA SER A 385 16.56 16.99 11.97
C SER A 385 17.32 17.74 13.08
N GLY A 386 16.70 17.98 14.23
CA GLY A 386 17.26 18.75 15.37
C GLY A 386 18.39 18.11 16.13
#